data_cf014f76e245417858155d9dc90d38db
#
_entry.id   cf014f76e245417858155d9dc90d38db
#
_cell.length_a   1.000
_cell.length_b   1.000
_cell.length_c   1.000
_cell.angle_alpha   90.00
_cell.angle_beta   90.00
_cell.angle_gamma   90.00
#
_symmetry.space_group_name_H-M   'P 1'
#
loop_
_entity.id
_entity.type
_entity.pdbx_description
1 polymer ?
#
loop_
_entity_poly.entity_id
_entity_poly.type
_entity_poly.pdbx_seq_one_letter_code
_entity_poly.pdbx_strand_id
1 'polypeptide(L)'
;TQLHESLRPDWFRRWMLNPGRIRPGTPMPAYFMDMPEPKTNETIDALWRVLSMGNNLPAPIGVKGQDHVISVTDEPKVFRTYIPGSGARSIAVGLPDFVNYAFDAEACQLRFAWKGNFLDVARVWGGRGGNAASVIGERFYVAGKEFPIRIAEPGKQLKAKFRGYRLEKGLPTFLYEVDGVSIQHRIGSNEKHLGLVHVVELDKVDGPVYFLAPEQNGIKVSASAGEREGQWLKFPGGNEVKFQISISVEEK
;
A
#
# COMPACT_ATOMS: atom_id res chain seq x y z
N THR A 1 27.99 18.85 7.01
CA THR A 1 28.87 18.12 6.07
C THR A 1 30.06 19.02 5.78
N GLN A 2 31.26 18.62 6.18
CA GLN A 2 32.51 19.41 5.98
C GLN A 2 33.21 19.01 4.67
N LEU A 3 32.45 18.61 3.66
CA LEU A 3 32.97 18.13 2.37
C LEU A 3 33.82 19.23 1.67
N HIS A 4 33.40 20.48 1.80
CA HIS A 4 34.12 21.63 1.21
C HIS A 4 35.48 21.91 1.85
N GLU A 5 35.71 21.47 3.10
CA GLU A 5 37.01 21.59 3.77
C GLU A 5 38.01 20.55 3.25
N SER A 6 37.53 19.43 2.73
CA SER A 6 38.34 18.31 2.24
C SER A 6 38.54 18.31 0.72
N LEU A 7 37.75 19.07 -0.03
CA LEU A 7 37.78 19.10 -1.49
C LEU A 7 38.21 20.45 -2.01
N ARG A 8 39.01 20.44 -3.09
CA ARG A 8 39.35 21.67 -3.83
C ARG A 8 38.29 21.95 -4.88
N PRO A 9 37.85 23.22 -5.11
CA PRO A 9 36.84 23.58 -6.11
C PRO A 9 37.16 23.05 -7.52
N ASP A 10 38.40 23.18 -7.96
CA ASP A 10 38.84 22.70 -9.28
C ASP A 10 38.77 21.17 -9.41
N TRP A 11 39.06 20.46 -8.32
CA TRP A 11 38.91 19.01 -8.31
C TRP A 11 37.44 18.61 -8.36
N PHE A 12 36.58 19.26 -7.58
CA PHE A 12 35.14 19.04 -7.58
C PHE A 12 34.54 19.25 -8.97
N ARG A 13 34.91 20.38 -9.63
CA ARG A 13 34.47 20.65 -10.99
C ARG A 13 34.85 19.54 -11.97
N ARG A 14 36.11 19.10 -11.96
CA ARG A 14 36.58 18.01 -12.84
C ARG A 14 35.88 16.69 -12.55
N TRP A 15 35.61 16.41 -11.26
CA TRP A 15 34.87 15.25 -10.83
C TRP A 15 33.44 15.28 -11.35
N MET A 16 32.73 16.40 -11.22
CA MET A 16 31.36 16.55 -11.70
C MET A 16 31.25 16.40 -13.21
N LEU A 17 32.22 16.95 -13.96
CA LEU A 17 32.22 16.83 -15.42
C LEU A 17 32.44 15.41 -15.92
N ASN A 18 33.40 14.69 -15.37
CA ASN A 18 33.72 13.33 -15.78
C ASN A 18 34.33 12.50 -14.65
N PRO A 19 33.50 11.91 -13.78
CA PRO A 19 34.01 11.15 -12.63
C PRO A 19 34.76 9.87 -13.07
N GLY A 20 34.37 9.25 -14.18
CA GLY A 20 35.03 8.05 -14.74
C GLY A 20 36.47 8.28 -15.17
N ARG A 21 36.82 9.51 -15.60
CA ARG A 21 38.20 9.89 -15.94
C ARG A 21 39.11 9.96 -14.72
N ILE A 22 38.57 10.35 -13.57
CA ILE A 22 39.33 10.47 -12.31
C ILE A 22 39.40 9.12 -11.61
N ARG A 23 38.28 8.39 -11.59
CA ARG A 23 38.18 7.06 -11.00
C ARG A 23 37.48 6.10 -11.97
N PRO A 24 38.21 5.34 -12.78
CA PRO A 24 37.62 4.32 -13.64
C PRO A 24 36.81 3.31 -12.82
N GLY A 25 35.63 2.93 -13.31
CA GLY A 25 34.73 2.02 -12.63
C GLY A 25 33.91 2.63 -11.50
N THR A 26 33.92 3.96 -11.31
CA THR A 26 33.02 4.61 -10.36
C THR A 26 31.56 4.41 -10.78
N PRO A 27 30.63 4.14 -9.80
CA PRO A 27 29.20 4.08 -10.10
C PRO A 27 28.56 5.44 -10.35
N MET A 28 29.30 6.55 -10.16
CA MET A 28 28.80 7.89 -10.41
C MET A 28 28.76 8.18 -11.91
N PRO A 29 27.57 8.41 -12.49
CA PRO A 29 27.46 8.74 -13.90
C PRO A 29 27.91 10.17 -14.20
N ALA A 30 28.29 10.43 -15.44
CA ALA A 30 28.66 11.76 -15.94
C ALA A 30 27.40 12.55 -16.33
N TYR A 31 26.73 13.13 -15.35
CA TYR A 31 25.43 13.82 -15.53
C TYR A 31 25.44 15.02 -16.46
N PHE A 32 26.61 15.59 -16.74
CA PHE A 32 26.74 16.86 -17.47
C PHE A 32 27.20 16.68 -18.92
N MET A 33 27.36 15.44 -19.42
CA MET A 33 27.89 15.19 -20.77
C MET A 33 27.03 15.81 -21.88
N ASP A 34 25.71 15.78 -21.70
CA ASP A 34 24.76 16.27 -22.72
C ASP A 34 24.18 17.66 -22.41
N MET A 35 24.73 18.34 -21.39
CA MET A 35 24.27 19.67 -20.98
C MET A 35 25.12 20.76 -21.63
N PRO A 36 24.52 21.86 -22.18
CA PRO A 36 25.28 22.99 -22.72
C PRO A 36 26.26 23.57 -21.70
N GLU A 37 27.46 23.92 -22.14
CA GLU A 37 28.55 24.36 -21.27
C GLU A 37 28.20 25.52 -20.32
N PRO A 38 27.49 26.59 -20.74
CA PRO A 38 27.11 27.68 -19.82
C PRO A 38 26.25 27.16 -18.65
N LYS A 39 25.28 26.32 -18.94
CA LYS A 39 24.37 25.73 -17.92
C LYS A 39 25.11 24.74 -17.02
N THR A 40 26.02 23.95 -17.57
CA THR A 40 26.89 23.03 -16.82
C THR A 40 27.71 23.80 -15.80
N ASN A 41 28.37 24.88 -16.22
CA ASN A 41 29.20 25.70 -15.35
C ASN A 41 28.39 26.33 -14.22
N GLU A 42 27.26 26.94 -14.55
CA GLU A 42 26.33 27.51 -13.56
C GLU A 42 25.86 26.50 -12.54
N THR A 43 25.49 25.30 -13.01
CA THR A 43 25.00 24.24 -12.12
C THR A 43 26.09 23.71 -11.19
N ILE A 44 27.31 23.50 -11.70
CA ILE A 44 28.44 23.04 -10.87
C ILE A 44 28.83 24.09 -9.84
N ASP A 45 28.83 25.35 -10.23
CA ASP A 45 29.12 26.46 -9.32
C ASP A 45 28.03 26.62 -8.24
N ALA A 46 26.76 26.43 -8.59
CA ALA A 46 25.67 26.43 -7.63
C ALA A 46 25.79 25.26 -6.64
N LEU A 47 26.13 24.07 -7.12
CA LEU A 47 26.37 22.90 -6.27
C LEU A 47 27.55 23.13 -5.32
N TRP A 48 28.65 23.74 -5.82
CA TRP A 48 29.78 24.07 -4.95
C TRP A 48 29.40 25.06 -3.86
N ARG A 49 28.65 26.13 -4.20
CA ARG A 49 28.15 27.10 -3.21
C ARG A 49 27.32 26.43 -2.14
N VAL A 50 26.40 25.55 -2.54
CA VAL A 50 25.55 24.78 -1.60
C VAL A 50 26.43 23.93 -0.67
N LEU A 51 27.39 23.19 -1.20
CA LEU A 51 28.30 22.36 -0.40
C LEU A 51 29.17 23.19 0.54
N SER A 52 29.59 24.40 0.10
CA SER A 52 30.42 25.34 0.88
C SER A 52 29.66 25.97 2.06
N MET A 53 28.33 25.89 2.10
CA MET A 53 27.55 26.37 3.24
C MET A 53 27.74 25.48 4.49
N GLY A 54 28.23 24.26 4.33
CA GLY A 54 28.54 23.35 5.43
C GLY A 54 27.35 23.19 6.40
N ASN A 55 27.59 23.48 7.68
CA ASN A 55 26.56 23.41 8.71
C ASN A 55 25.51 24.54 8.63
N ASN A 56 25.77 25.60 7.84
CA ASN A 56 24.82 26.66 7.59
C ASN A 56 23.89 26.35 6.41
N LEU A 57 24.06 25.21 5.77
CA LEU A 57 23.16 24.78 4.70
C LEU A 57 21.75 24.63 5.29
N PRO A 58 20.76 25.43 4.82
CA PRO A 58 19.38 25.19 5.21
C PRO A 58 18.98 23.78 4.77
N ALA A 59 18.35 23.02 5.65
CA ALA A 59 17.85 21.71 5.26
C ALA A 59 16.93 21.88 4.05
N PRO A 60 17.13 21.13 2.97
CA PRO A 60 16.25 21.19 1.81
C PRO A 60 14.79 20.99 2.22
N ILE A 61 13.88 21.67 1.53
CA ILE A 61 12.45 21.47 1.73
C ILE A 61 12.15 19.96 1.59
N GLY A 62 11.57 19.35 2.62
CA GLY A 62 11.29 17.93 2.68
C GLY A 62 12.36 17.06 3.38
N VAL A 63 13.50 17.62 3.82
CA VAL A 63 14.53 16.88 4.58
C VAL A 63 14.50 17.20 6.09
N LYS A 64 13.94 18.34 6.50
CA LYS A 64 13.71 18.64 7.91
C LYS A 64 12.56 17.79 8.42
N GLY A 65 12.88 16.86 9.34
CA GLY A 65 11.87 16.12 10.10
C GLY A 65 10.77 15.59 9.18
N GLN A 66 11.15 14.84 8.14
CA GLN A 66 10.13 14.11 7.42
C GLN A 66 9.51 13.19 8.44
N ASP A 67 8.32 13.55 8.85
CA ASP A 67 7.37 12.55 9.27
C ASP A 67 7.27 11.60 8.09
N HIS A 68 7.96 10.48 8.18
CA HIS A 68 7.82 9.40 7.20
C HIS A 68 6.44 8.77 7.31
N VAL A 69 5.49 9.56 7.77
CA VAL A 69 4.08 9.22 7.95
C VAL A 69 3.32 9.60 6.68
N ILE A 70 2.73 8.60 6.07
CA ILE A 70 1.76 8.84 5.01
C ILE A 70 0.42 9.14 5.68
N SER A 71 -0.04 10.39 5.59
CA SER A 71 -1.33 10.80 6.11
C SER A 71 -2.41 10.72 5.04
N VAL A 72 -3.61 10.34 5.44
CA VAL A 72 -4.82 10.36 4.62
C VAL A 72 -5.60 11.62 4.99
N THR A 73 -6.04 12.37 3.97
CA THR A 73 -6.83 13.59 4.14
C THR A 73 -8.25 13.39 3.57
N ASP A 74 -8.54 14.01 2.44
CA ASP A 74 -9.89 14.06 1.88
C ASP A 74 -10.24 12.87 0.98
N GLU A 75 -9.22 12.19 0.46
CA GLU A 75 -9.39 11.06 -0.44
C GLU A 75 -8.64 9.82 0.05
N PRO A 76 -9.16 8.60 -0.24
CA PRO A 76 -8.46 7.37 0.07
C PRO A 76 -7.06 7.33 -0.55
N LYS A 77 -6.10 6.75 0.18
CA LYS A 77 -4.73 6.53 -0.29
C LYS A 77 -4.41 5.06 -0.38
N VAL A 78 -3.76 4.68 -1.47
CA VAL A 78 -3.28 3.32 -1.71
C VAL A 78 -1.76 3.33 -1.69
N PHE A 79 -1.17 2.46 -0.88
CA PHE A 79 0.27 2.32 -0.80
C PHE A 79 0.69 0.85 -0.85
N ARG A 80 1.51 0.50 -1.83
CA ARG A 80 2.02 -0.88 -2.00
C ARG A 80 3.33 -1.03 -1.25
N THR A 81 3.32 -1.79 -0.18
CA THR A 81 4.50 -2.02 0.65
C THR A 81 4.35 -3.30 1.47
N TYR A 82 5.47 -3.86 1.90
CA TYR A 82 5.42 -4.94 2.89
C TYR A 82 4.99 -4.40 4.26
N ILE A 83 3.99 -5.05 4.85
CA ILE A 83 3.50 -4.78 6.20
C ILE A 83 3.46 -6.09 6.98
N PRO A 84 4.02 -6.16 8.19
CA PRO A 84 4.01 -7.38 9.00
C PRO A 84 2.57 -7.90 9.25
N GLY A 85 2.36 -9.16 8.92
CA GLY A 85 1.06 -9.82 9.04
C GLY A 85 0.16 -9.74 7.80
N SER A 86 0.57 -9.01 6.75
CA SER A 86 -0.22 -8.90 5.52
C SER A 86 0.38 -9.64 4.31
N GLY A 87 1.62 -10.11 4.38
CA GLY A 87 2.28 -10.77 3.26
C GLY A 87 3.17 -9.83 2.43
N ALA A 88 3.95 -10.43 1.51
CA ALA A 88 4.94 -9.71 0.71
C ALA A 88 4.33 -8.78 -0.35
N ARG A 89 3.10 -9.06 -0.79
CA ARG A 89 2.38 -8.29 -1.80
C ARG A 89 1.25 -7.46 -1.20
N SER A 90 1.52 -6.84 -0.06
CA SER A 90 0.54 -6.01 0.63
C SER A 90 0.17 -4.75 -0.14
N ILE A 91 -1.11 -4.43 -0.12
CA ILE A 91 -1.69 -3.18 -0.56
C ILE A 91 -2.39 -2.57 0.65
N ALA A 92 -1.79 -1.52 1.22
CA ALA A 92 -2.43 -0.75 2.27
C ALA A 92 -3.39 0.27 1.67
N VAL A 93 -4.53 0.43 2.28
CA VAL A 93 -5.53 1.44 1.93
C VAL A 93 -5.91 2.22 3.17
N GLY A 94 -5.71 3.52 3.12
CA GLY A 94 -6.14 4.45 4.15
C GLY A 94 -7.38 5.21 3.70
N LEU A 95 -8.36 5.30 4.57
CA LEU A 95 -9.63 5.98 4.32
C LEU A 95 -9.71 7.29 5.13
N PRO A 96 -10.41 8.32 4.66
CA PRO A 96 -10.45 9.64 5.30
C PRO A 96 -10.99 9.65 6.74
N ASP A 97 -11.77 8.64 7.13
CA ASP A 97 -12.33 8.46 8.48
C ASP A 97 -11.40 7.77 9.49
N PHE A 98 -10.10 7.69 9.18
CA PHE A 98 -9.07 7.01 9.97
C PHE A 98 -9.27 5.49 10.10
N VAL A 99 -10.11 4.90 9.26
CA VAL A 99 -10.22 3.45 9.11
C VAL A 99 -9.30 3.03 7.97
N ASN A 100 -8.44 2.07 8.24
CA ASN A 100 -7.45 1.63 7.27
C ASN A 100 -7.43 0.11 7.20
N TYR A 101 -6.94 -0.43 6.08
CA TYR A 101 -6.81 -1.88 5.96
C TYR A 101 -5.61 -2.28 5.10
N ALA A 102 -5.19 -3.53 5.29
CA ALA A 102 -4.16 -4.18 4.48
C ALA A 102 -4.78 -5.35 3.71
N PHE A 103 -4.66 -5.30 2.39
CA PHE A 103 -5.07 -6.35 1.47
C PHE A 103 -3.83 -7.10 0.97
N ASP A 104 -3.87 -8.43 1.01
CA ASP A 104 -2.82 -9.28 0.47
C ASP A 104 -3.15 -9.63 -0.98
N ALA A 105 -2.41 -9.08 -1.93
CA ALA A 105 -2.62 -9.34 -3.35
C ALA A 105 -2.22 -10.76 -3.78
N GLU A 106 -1.40 -11.47 -3.01
CA GLU A 106 -1.06 -12.85 -3.30
C GLU A 106 -2.18 -13.81 -2.88
N ALA A 107 -2.73 -13.59 -1.69
CA ALA A 107 -3.85 -14.36 -1.16
C ALA A 107 -5.24 -13.83 -1.60
N CYS A 108 -5.29 -12.68 -2.29
CA CYS A 108 -6.51 -11.99 -2.73
C CYS A 108 -7.52 -11.76 -1.59
N GLN A 109 -7.04 -11.33 -0.41
CA GLN A 109 -7.91 -11.17 0.75
C GLN A 109 -7.49 -10.01 1.65
N LEU A 110 -8.46 -9.46 2.38
CA LEU A 110 -8.23 -8.61 3.53
C LEU A 110 -7.43 -9.40 4.59
N ARG A 111 -6.38 -8.79 5.13
CA ARG A 111 -5.58 -9.41 6.20
C ARG A 111 -5.91 -8.85 7.57
N PHE A 112 -5.98 -7.54 7.67
CA PHE A 112 -6.39 -6.86 8.91
C PHE A 112 -6.83 -5.42 8.61
N ALA A 113 -7.55 -4.85 9.56
CA ALA A 113 -7.93 -3.45 9.57
C ALA A 113 -7.51 -2.78 10.88
N TRP A 114 -7.25 -1.46 10.82
CA TRP A 114 -6.86 -0.68 12.00
C TRP A 114 -7.49 0.71 11.97
N LYS A 115 -7.66 1.29 13.14
CA LYS A 115 -8.07 2.68 13.33
C LYS A 115 -6.89 3.51 13.78
N GLY A 116 -6.76 4.71 13.22
CA GLY A 116 -5.71 5.68 13.52
C GLY A 116 -5.09 6.26 12.26
N ASN A 117 -3.86 6.79 12.38
CA ASN A 117 -3.12 7.27 11.23
C ASN A 117 -2.74 6.11 10.30
N PHE A 118 -2.28 6.44 9.09
CA PHE A 118 -2.12 5.42 8.06
C PHE A 118 -0.84 4.61 8.25
N LEU A 119 0.30 5.09 7.76
CA LEU A 119 1.55 4.33 7.76
C LEU A 119 2.76 5.18 8.12
N ASP A 120 3.67 4.61 8.90
CA ASP A 120 5.05 5.06 9.00
C ASP A 120 5.92 4.25 8.03
N VAL A 121 6.55 4.94 7.09
CA VAL A 121 7.40 4.37 6.04
C VAL A 121 8.89 4.73 6.21
N ALA A 122 9.28 5.24 7.37
CA ALA A 122 10.67 5.63 7.65
C ALA A 122 11.65 4.50 7.33
N ARG A 123 11.32 3.28 7.74
CA ARG A 123 12.15 2.11 7.49
C ARG A 123 12.18 1.67 6.02
N VAL A 124 11.10 1.91 5.28
CA VAL A 124 11.00 1.58 3.85
C VAL A 124 11.88 2.50 3.03
N TRP A 125 11.82 3.80 3.31
CA TRP A 125 12.56 4.83 2.55
C TRP A 125 13.98 5.04 3.03
N GLY A 126 14.26 4.83 4.31
CA GLY A 126 15.59 5.02 4.91
C GLY A 126 16.56 3.83 4.75
N GLY A 127 16.12 2.72 4.14
CA GLY A 127 16.90 1.50 4.01
C GLY A 127 17.27 1.12 2.58
N ARG A 128 18.07 0.07 2.45
CA ARG A 128 18.44 -0.51 1.14
C ARG A 128 17.40 -1.50 0.58
N GLY A 129 16.13 -1.37 0.99
CA GLY A 129 15.04 -2.27 0.63
C GLY A 129 14.84 -3.40 1.66
N GLY A 130 13.70 -4.12 1.54
CA GLY A 130 13.36 -5.25 2.41
C GLY A 130 12.79 -4.89 3.78
N ASN A 131 12.73 -3.62 4.14
CA ASN A 131 12.13 -3.17 5.39
C ASN A 131 10.62 -3.03 5.28
N ALA A 132 9.93 -3.27 6.40
CA ALA A 132 8.49 -3.17 6.51
C ALA A 132 8.03 -1.77 6.88
N ALA A 133 6.87 -1.36 6.34
CA ALA A 133 6.12 -0.23 6.89
C ALA A 133 5.44 -0.64 8.20
N SER A 134 5.23 0.35 9.08
CA SER A 134 4.50 0.17 10.33
C SER A 134 3.13 0.83 10.25
N VAL A 135 2.10 0.16 10.73
CA VAL A 135 0.78 0.78 10.90
C VAL A 135 0.81 1.72 12.10
N ILE A 136 0.09 2.84 12.01
CA ILE A 136 -0.01 3.83 13.08
C ILE A 136 -1.45 3.81 13.62
N GLY A 137 -1.69 2.95 14.59
CA GLY A 137 -3.01 2.79 15.18
C GLY A 137 -3.24 1.42 15.75
N GLU A 138 -4.47 1.15 16.14
CA GLU A 138 -4.89 -0.09 16.79
C GLU A 138 -5.64 -0.99 15.80
N ARG A 139 -5.23 -2.25 15.71
CA ARG A 139 -5.93 -3.25 14.90
C ARG A 139 -7.21 -3.65 15.59
N PHE A 140 -8.32 -3.49 14.90
CA PHE A 140 -9.63 -3.94 15.39
C PHE A 140 -10.13 -5.22 14.73
N TYR A 141 -9.60 -5.58 13.56
CA TYR A 141 -9.97 -6.78 12.84
C TYR A 141 -8.74 -7.48 12.26
N VAL A 142 -8.69 -8.81 12.39
CA VAL A 142 -7.67 -9.66 11.77
C VAL A 142 -8.37 -10.84 11.09
N ALA A 143 -8.21 -10.94 9.77
CA ALA A 143 -8.77 -12.03 8.99
C ALA A 143 -8.02 -13.36 9.23
N GLY A 144 -8.72 -14.45 9.04
CA GLY A 144 -8.12 -15.78 9.00
C GLY A 144 -7.12 -15.95 7.84
N LYS A 145 -6.41 -17.07 7.81
CA LYS A 145 -5.46 -17.38 6.74
C LYS A 145 -6.12 -17.92 5.48
N GLU A 146 -7.33 -18.45 5.60
CA GLU A 146 -8.05 -19.04 4.48
C GLU A 146 -8.62 -17.97 3.55
N PHE A 147 -8.57 -18.26 2.25
CA PHE A 147 -9.23 -17.41 1.26
C PHE A 147 -10.75 -17.42 1.52
N PRO A 148 -11.40 -16.24 1.60
CA PRO A 148 -12.75 -16.16 2.18
C PRO A 148 -13.88 -16.64 1.25
N ILE A 149 -13.65 -16.75 -0.05
CA ILE A 149 -14.73 -17.08 -1.01
C ILE A 149 -14.66 -18.56 -1.39
N ARG A 150 -15.81 -19.20 -1.47
CA ARG A 150 -16.01 -20.55 -2.02
C ARG A 150 -17.12 -20.52 -3.07
N ILE A 151 -16.99 -21.37 -4.06
CA ILE A 151 -17.95 -21.53 -5.15
C ILE A 151 -18.44 -22.98 -5.14
N ALA A 152 -19.74 -23.16 -5.22
CA ALA A 152 -20.47 -24.40 -5.18
C ALA A 152 -20.45 -25.12 -3.82
N GLU A 153 -19.29 -25.30 -3.19
CA GLU A 153 -19.10 -26.06 -1.95
C GLU A 153 -18.23 -25.33 -0.94
N PRO A 154 -18.65 -25.21 0.34
CA PRO A 154 -17.87 -24.49 1.36
C PRO A 154 -16.57 -25.20 1.74
N GLY A 155 -16.48 -26.52 1.58
CA GLY A 155 -15.29 -27.33 1.88
C GLY A 155 -14.18 -27.24 0.81
N LYS A 156 -14.50 -26.80 -0.41
CA LYS A 156 -13.53 -26.73 -1.51
C LYS A 156 -12.66 -25.49 -1.37
N GLN A 157 -11.39 -25.66 -1.02
CA GLN A 157 -10.42 -24.56 -1.04
C GLN A 157 -10.08 -24.18 -2.47
N LEU A 158 -10.19 -22.88 -2.78
CA LEU A 158 -9.90 -22.31 -4.07
C LEU A 158 -8.64 -21.45 -4.01
N LYS A 159 -7.90 -21.40 -5.11
CA LYS A 159 -6.77 -20.48 -5.25
C LYS A 159 -7.22 -19.29 -6.08
N ALA A 160 -7.07 -18.10 -5.51
CA ALA A 160 -7.31 -16.87 -6.23
C ALA A 160 -6.06 -16.45 -7.00
N LYS A 161 -6.26 -15.83 -8.16
CA LYS A 161 -5.22 -15.26 -9.00
C LYS A 161 -5.44 -13.76 -9.13
N PHE A 162 -4.61 -12.98 -8.47
CA PHE A 162 -4.68 -11.52 -8.54
C PHE A 162 -4.42 -11.02 -9.96
N ARG A 163 -5.30 -10.14 -10.43
CA ARG A 163 -5.24 -9.53 -11.77
C ARG A 163 -4.87 -8.05 -11.72
N GLY A 164 -5.01 -7.41 -10.57
CA GLY A 164 -4.72 -5.99 -10.39
C GLY A 164 -5.79 -5.29 -9.55
N TYR A 165 -5.82 -4.00 -9.63
CA TYR A 165 -6.90 -3.17 -9.11
C TYR A 165 -7.09 -1.93 -9.98
N ARG A 166 -8.28 -1.37 -9.96
CA ARG A 166 -8.59 -0.05 -10.54
C ARG A 166 -8.96 0.91 -9.41
N LEU A 167 -8.65 2.19 -9.59
CA LEU A 167 -9.00 3.23 -8.63
C LEU A 167 -10.23 3.99 -9.11
N GLU A 168 -11.20 4.15 -8.21
CA GLU A 168 -12.36 4.99 -8.40
C GLU A 168 -12.42 5.97 -7.24
N LYS A 169 -12.19 7.26 -7.50
CA LYS A 169 -12.06 8.29 -6.46
C LYS A 169 -11.08 7.89 -5.33
N GLY A 170 -9.92 7.39 -5.71
CA GLY A 170 -8.89 6.92 -4.77
C GLY A 170 -9.13 5.56 -4.14
N LEU A 171 -10.34 5.02 -4.15
CA LEU A 171 -10.67 3.73 -3.56
C LEU A 171 -10.38 2.57 -4.55
N PRO A 172 -9.63 1.53 -4.15
CA PRO A 172 -9.34 0.41 -5.03
C PRO A 172 -10.51 -0.57 -5.11
N THR A 173 -10.81 -1.00 -6.34
CA THR A 173 -11.56 -2.22 -6.62
C THR A 173 -10.56 -3.29 -7.04
N PHE A 174 -10.34 -4.28 -6.20
CA PHE A 174 -9.44 -5.40 -6.45
C PHE A 174 -10.05 -6.35 -7.47
N LEU A 175 -9.25 -6.78 -8.43
CA LEU A 175 -9.63 -7.67 -9.51
C LEU A 175 -8.86 -8.98 -9.37
N TYR A 176 -9.57 -10.09 -9.28
CA TYR A 176 -8.95 -11.41 -9.22
C TYR A 176 -9.88 -12.47 -9.78
N GLU A 177 -9.33 -13.63 -10.02
CA GLU A 177 -10.02 -14.76 -10.64
C GLU A 177 -9.92 -15.97 -9.71
N VAL A 178 -11.02 -16.69 -9.57
CA VAL A 178 -11.12 -17.89 -8.75
C VAL A 178 -11.85 -18.95 -9.54
N ASP A 179 -11.20 -20.08 -9.84
CA ASP A 179 -11.76 -21.20 -10.59
C ASP A 179 -12.42 -20.77 -11.94
N GLY A 180 -11.79 -19.81 -12.63
CA GLY A 180 -12.29 -19.24 -13.89
C GLY A 180 -13.35 -18.14 -13.75
N VAL A 181 -13.81 -17.85 -12.53
CA VAL A 181 -14.78 -16.78 -12.25
C VAL A 181 -14.03 -15.49 -11.92
N SER A 182 -14.36 -14.43 -12.63
CA SER A 182 -13.81 -13.08 -12.33
C SER A 182 -14.53 -12.48 -11.13
N ILE A 183 -13.75 -11.86 -10.25
CA ILE A 183 -14.26 -11.22 -9.03
C ILE A 183 -13.76 -9.79 -8.97
N GLN A 184 -14.68 -8.87 -8.70
CA GLN A 184 -14.43 -7.49 -8.35
C GLN A 184 -14.76 -7.29 -6.87
N HIS A 185 -13.80 -6.82 -6.11
CA HIS A 185 -13.94 -6.70 -4.67
C HIS A 185 -13.49 -5.31 -4.21
N ARG A 186 -14.43 -4.52 -3.72
CA ARG A 186 -14.19 -3.20 -3.17
C ARG A 186 -14.40 -3.23 -1.67
N ILE A 187 -13.50 -2.58 -0.93
CA ILE A 187 -13.57 -2.49 0.53
C ILE A 187 -13.54 -1.00 0.89
N GLY A 188 -14.56 -0.54 1.57
CA GLY A 188 -14.69 0.82 2.09
C GLY A 188 -14.93 0.81 3.60
N SER A 189 -15.04 2.01 4.20
CA SER A 189 -15.41 2.13 5.61
C SER A 189 -16.91 2.03 5.81
N ASN A 190 -17.28 1.66 7.03
CA ASN A 190 -18.64 1.78 7.51
C ASN A 190 -18.77 3.12 8.26
N GLU A 191 -19.40 4.11 7.64
CA GLU A 191 -19.54 5.47 8.20
C GLU A 191 -20.25 5.53 9.55
N LYS A 192 -21.11 4.55 9.86
CA LYS A 192 -21.91 4.54 11.09
C LYS A 192 -21.18 3.90 12.27
N HIS A 193 -20.27 3.00 12.00
CA HIS A 193 -19.60 2.19 13.01
C HIS A 193 -18.12 2.00 12.62
N LEU A 194 -17.28 1.81 13.62
CA LEU A 194 -15.90 1.40 13.33
C LEU A 194 -15.90 0.06 12.62
N GLY A 195 -15.61 0.08 11.32
CA GLY A 195 -15.69 -1.14 10.53
C GLY A 195 -15.44 -0.95 9.04
N LEU A 196 -15.59 -2.03 8.30
CA LEU A 196 -15.41 -2.12 6.87
C LEU A 196 -16.68 -2.65 6.19
N VAL A 197 -16.87 -2.22 4.95
CA VAL A 197 -17.91 -2.74 4.05
C VAL A 197 -17.21 -3.32 2.83
N HIS A 198 -17.44 -4.61 2.60
CA HIS A 198 -17.02 -5.34 1.42
C HIS A 198 -18.16 -5.35 0.41
N VAL A 199 -17.90 -4.92 -0.81
CA VAL A 199 -18.79 -5.11 -1.95
C VAL A 199 -18.09 -6.08 -2.89
N VAL A 200 -18.73 -7.24 -3.11
CA VAL A 200 -18.18 -8.32 -3.93
C VAL A 200 -19.10 -8.56 -5.09
N GLU A 201 -18.54 -8.55 -6.28
CA GLU A 201 -19.25 -8.82 -7.53
C GLU A 201 -18.53 -9.97 -8.24
N LEU A 202 -19.27 -10.99 -8.66
CA LEU A 202 -18.76 -12.11 -9.42
C LEU A 202 -19.50 -12.18 -10.75
N ASP A 203 -18.79 -12.54 -11.79
CA ASP A 203 -19.39 -12.92 -13.06
C ASP A 203 -20.25 -14.18 -12.88
N LYS A 204 -20.75 -14.77 -13.97
CA LYS A 204 -21.61 -15.94 -13.94
C LYS A 204 -21.07 -17.07 -13.04
N VAL A 205 -21.87 -17.50 -12.07
CA VAL A 205 -21.58 -18.60 -11.15
C VAL A 205 -22.72 -19.60 -11.16
N ASP A 206 -22.43 -20.84 -11.56
CA ASP A 206 -23.37 -21.93 -11.54
C ASP A 206 -23.32 -22.58 -10.13
N GLY A 207 -24.24 -22.19 -9.23
CA GLY A 207 -24.30 -22.68 -7.86
C GLY A 207 -24.04 -21.60 -6.80
N PRO A 208 -24.21 -21.97 -5.52
CA PRO A 208 -24.08 -21.01 -4.42
C PRO A 208 -22.66 -20.49 -4.24
N VAL A 209 -22.56 -19.25 -3.75
CA VAL A 209 -21.31 -18.61 -3.34
C VAL A 209 -21.30 -18.50 -1.82
N TYR A 210 -20.19 -18.84 -1.20
CA TYR A 210 -20.01 -18.74 0.24
C TYR A 210 -18.91 -17.74 0.58
N PHE A 211 -19.13 -16.96 1.62
CA PHE A 211 -18.12 -16.07 2.17
C PHE A 211 -17.83 -16.47 3.63
N LEU A 212 -16.56 -16.67 3.94
CA LEU A 212 -16.11 -17.05 5.28
C LEU A 212 -16.21 -15.86 6.23
N ALA A 213 -17.05 -15.99 7.22
CA ALA A 213 -17.33 -14.96 8.22
C ALA A 213 -17.35 -15.58 9.63
N PRO A 214 -16.18 -16.05 10.13
CA PRO A 214 -16.11 -16.67 11.44
C PRO A 214 -16.47 -15.66 12.53
N GLU A 215 -17.04 -16.14 13.59
CA GLU A 215 -17.28 -15.33 14.78
C GLU A 215 -15.95 -14.89 15.40
N GLN A 216 -15.84 -13.62 15.71
CA GLN A 216 -14.72 -13.04 16.43
C GLN A 216 -15.26 -12.22 17.59
N ASN A 217 -14.64 -12.35 18.76
CA ASN A 217 -15.06 -11.61 19.93
C ASN A 217 -14.99 -10.09 19.70
N GLY A 218 -16.08 -9.38 19.95
CA GLY A 218 -16.20 -7.93 19.74
C GLY A 218 -16.33 -7.51 18.27
N ILE A 219 -16.53 -8.47 17.34
CA ILE A 219 -16.72 -8.17 15.91
C ILE A 219 -18.05 -8.75 15.42
N LYS A 220 -18.87 -7.87 14.90
CA LYS A 220 -20.13 -8.23 14.23
C LYS A 220 -19.91 -8.32 12.71
N VAL A 221 -20.27 -9.45 12.13
CA VAL A 221 -20.29 -9.63 10.68
C VAL A 221 -21.73 -9.83 10.23
N SER A 222 -22.17 -8.98 9.31
CA SER A 222 -23.51 -9.03 8.71
C SER A 222 -23.43 -8.95 7.18
N ALA A 223 -24.45 -9.45 6.50
CA ALA A 223 -24.56 -9.35 5.05
C ALA A 223 -25.87 -8.66 4.66
N SER A 224 -25.88 -8.01 3.48
CA SER A 224 -27.08 -7.36 2.92
C SER A 224 -28.15 -8.35 2.45
N ALA A 225 -27.74 -9.59 2.16
CA ALA A 225 -28.57 -10.68 1.68
C ALA A 225 -27.90 -12.00 2.02
N GLY A 226 -28.54 -13.13 1.68
CA GLY A 226 -28.01 -14.46 1.92
C GLY A 226 -28.36 -15.01 3.28
N GLU A 227 -27.93 -16.24 3.54
CA GLU A 227 -28.21 -16.99 4.74
C GLU A 227 -26.91 -17.33 5.48
N ARG A 228 -26.96 -17.37 6.81
CA ARG A 228 -25.83 -17.84 7.61
C ARG A 228 -25.89 -19.34 7.85
N GLU A 229 -24.87 -20.04 7.39
CA GLU A 229 -24.64 -21.46 7.63
C GLU A 229 -23.33 -21.64 8.42
N GLY A 230 -23.43 -21.67 9.75
CA GLY A 230 -22.26 -21.72 10.64
C GLY A 230 -21.34 -20.50 10.45
N GLN A 231 -20.10 -20.77 10.07
CA GLN A 231 -19.12 -19.71 9.78
C GLN A 231 -19.22 -19.12 8.36
N TRP A 232 -20.19 -19.56 7.55
CA TRP A 232 -20.35 -19.13 6.18
C TRP A 232 -21.59 -18.24 6.01
N LEU A 233 -21.45 -17.26 5.13
CA LEU A 233 -22.57 -16.53 4.54
C LEU A 233 -22.77 -17.06 3.13
N LYS A 234 -23.93 -17.60 2.85
CA LYS A 234 -24.33 -18.26 1.59
C LYS A 234 -25.18 -17.33 0.75
N PHE A 235 -24.83 -17.21 -0.51
CA PHE A 235 -25.51 -16.40 -1.51
C PHE A 235 -25.91 -17.28 -2.69
N PRO A 236 -27.06 -17.02 -3.36
CA PRO A 236 -27.42 -17.73 -4.55
C PRO A 236 -26.46 -17.46 -5.71
N GLY A 237 -26.23 -18.43 -6.57
CA GLY A 237 -25.56 -18.26 -7.84
C GLY A 237 -26.43 -17.51 -8.87
N GLY A 238 -25.86 -17.17 -10.00
CA GLY A 238 -26.55 -16.47 -11.07
C GLY A 238 -25.63 -15.97 -12.18
N ASN A 239 -26.18 -15.25 -13.14
CA ASN A 239 -25.41 -14.65 -14.23
C ASN A 239 -24.50 -13.50 -13.74
N GLU A 240 -24.90 -12.86 -12.67
CA GLU A 240 -24.16 -11.84 -11.95
C GLU A 240 -24.51 -11.99 -10.46
N VAL A 241 -23.50 -12.19 -9.63
CA VAL A 241 -23.68 -12.34 -8.19
C VAL A 241 -23.08 -11.14 -7.49
N LYS A 242 -23.89 -10.40 -6.76
CA LYS A 242 -23.46 -9.23 -6.01
C LYS A 242 -23.96 -9.29 -4.58
N PHE A 243 -23.06 -9.10 -3.63
CA PHE A 243 -23.40 -9.01 -2.22
C PHE A 243 -22.52 -8.04 -1.47
N GLN A 244 -23.00 -7.63 -0.30
CA GLN A 244 -22.30 -6.71 0.58
C GLN A 244 -22.17 -7.35 1.96
N ILE A 245 -20.97 -7.24 2.55
CA ILE A 245 -20.67 -7.73 3.89
C ILE A 245 -20.13 -6.56 4.71
N SER A 246 -20.69 -6.36 5.88
CA SER A 246 -20.23 -5.37 6.85
C SER A 246 -19.54 -6.08 8.01
N ILE A 247 -18.32 -5.62 8.32
CA ILE A 247 -17.52 -6.04 9.46
C ILE A 247 -17.41 -4.82 10.37
N SER A 248 -17.92 -4.88 11.58
CA SER A 248 -17.91 -3.76 12.52
C SER A 248 -17.54 -4.20 13.93
N VAL A 249 -16.96 -3.28 14.71
CA VAL A 249 -16.75 -3.49 16.14
C VAL A 249 -18.11 -3.40 16.84
N GLU A 250 -18.38 -4.34 17.76
CA GLU A 250 -19.58 -4.29 18.60
C GLU A 250 -19.47 -3.13 19.59
N GLU A 251 -20.49 -2.29 19.64
CA GLU A 251 -20.63 -1.28 20.69
C GLU A 251 -20.91 -1.99 22.01
N LYS A 252 -20.12 -1.68 23.02
CA LYS A 252 -20.29 -2.18 24.39
C LYS A 252 -21.38 -1.45 25.12
#